data_842eee1da714709d4a233c8a4807e9b3
#
_entry.id   842eee1da714709d4a233c8a4807e9b3
#
_cell.length_a   1.000
_cell.length_b   1.000
_cell.length_c   1.000
_cell.angle_alpha   90.00
_cell.angle_beta   90.00
_cell.angle_gamma   90.00
#
_symmetry.space_group_name_H-M   'P 1'
#
loop_
_entity.id
_entity.type
_entity.pdbx_description
1 polymer ?
#
loop_
_entity_poly.entity_id
_entity_poly.type
_entity_poly.pdbx_seq_one_letter_code
_entity_poly.pdbx_strand_id
1 'polypeptide(L)'
;ATLGVKNAGKAGQTIVCGIDSSLQLLEMLRSDDDILQVCAGQNPYYSGYYSVEQVIKVLMGGYDSQECSRYYGKLVVMDTLNLVRGDEVGLQKYEDFMLDLGITE
;
A
#
# COMPACT_ATOMS: atom_id res chain seq x y z
N ALA A 1 -12.78 7.32 -7.47
CA ALA A 1 -12.48 7.61 -8.89
C ALA A 1 -12.91 6.46 -9.81
N THR A 2 -12.48 5.21 -9.57
CA THR A 2 -12.79 4.04 -10.41
C THR A 2 -14.28 3.87 -10.65
N LEU A 3 -15.10 3.91 -9.61
CA LEU A 3 -16.55 3.78 -9.71
C LEU A 3 -17.17 4.94 -10.51
N GLY A 4 -16.63 6.16 -10.34
CA GLY A 4 -17.06 7.32 -11.11
C GLY A 4 -16.81 7.16 -12.60
N VAL A 5 -15.65 6.64 -12.99
CA VAL A 5 -15.31 6.34 -14.39
C VAL A 5 -16.25 5.29 -14.96
N LYS A 6 -16.52 4.24 -14.22
CA LYS A 6 -17.43 3.17 -14.61
C LYS A 6 -18.87 3.70 -14.81
N ASN A 7 -19.36 4.49 -13.85
CA ASN A 7 -20.71 5.06 -13.89
C ASN A 7 -20.86 6.09 -15.03
N ALA A 8 -19.79 6.77 -15.42
CA ALA A 8 -19.80 7.69 -16.55
C ALA A 8 -19.72 7.00 -17.93
N GLY A 9 -19.58 5.68 -17.96
CA GLY A 9 -19.45 4.91 -19.21
C GLY A 9 -18.12 5.12 -19.93
N LYS A 10 -17.06 5.47 -19.20
CA LYS A 10 -15.74 5.79 -19.75
C LYS A 10 -14.68 4.71 -19.51
N ALA A 11 -15.10 3.50 -19.16
CA ALA A 11 -14.22 2.39 -18.80
C ALA A 11 -13.17 2.05 -19.86
N GLY A 12 -13.53 2.13 -21.15
CA GLY A 12 -12.60 1.84 -22.25
C GLY A 12 -11.70 3.00 -22.64
N GLN A 13 -11.84 4.18 -22.01
CA GLN A 13 -11.17 5.41 -22.42
C GLN A 13 -10.31 6.03 -21.31
N THR A 14 -10.45 5.57 -20.08
CA THR A 14 -9.85 6.18 -18.89
C THR A 14 -9.27 5.10 -18.02
N ILE A 15 -8.06 5.34 -17.53
CA ILE A 15 -7.44 4.50 -16.50
C ILE A 15 -7.32 5.27 -15.20
N VAL A 16 -7.30 4.55 -14.08
CA VAL A 16 -7.12 5.12 -12.74
C VAL A 16 -5.88 4.49 -12.12
N CYS A 17 -5.06 5.34 -11.51
CA CYS A 17 -3.94 4.91 -10.68
C CYS A 17 -4.14 5.50 -9.28
N GLY A 18 -3.82 4.73 -8.27
CA GLY A 18 -4.08 5.13 -6.88
C GLY A 18 -2.86 5.03 -6.00
N ILE A 19 -2.96 5.67 -4.85
CA ILE A 19 -2.03 5.54 -3.73
C ILE A 19 -2.81 4.88 -2.59
N ASP A 20 -2.15 4.12 -1.77
CA ASP A 20 -2.67 3.23 -0.74
C ASP A 20 -3.12 1.88 -1.28
N SER A 21 -3.39 0.98 -0.36
CA SER A 21 -3.81 -0.39 -0.67
C SER A 21 -4.85 -0.86 0.34
N SER A 22 -5.81 -1.63 -0.15
CA SER A 22 -6.84 -2.27 0.68
C SER A 22 -7.37 -3.49 -0.03
N LEU A 23 -8.10 -4.34 0.67
CA LEU A 23 -8.74 -5.50 0.05
C LEU A 23 -9.79 -5.07 -0.99
N GLN A 24 -10.46 -3.95 -0.79
CA GLN A 24 -11.39 -3.39 -1.77
C GLN A 24 -10.68 -2.99 -3.07
N LEU A 25 -9.51 -2.34 -2.96
CA LEU A 25 -8.70 -2.00 -4.13
C LEU A 25 -8.16 -3.25 -4.83
N LEU A 26 -7.84 -4.30 -4.08
CA LEU A 26 -7.44 -5.59 -4.62
C LEU A 26 -8.55 -6.20 -5.50
N GLU A 27 -9.78 -6.17 -5.02
CA GLU A 27 -10.94 -6.63 -5.81
C GLU A 27 -11.12 -5.80 -7.09
N MET A 28 -10.95 -4.49 -7.00
CA MET A 28 -11.02 -3.60 -8.17
C MET A 28 -9.91 -3.88 -9.19
N LEU A 29 -8.71 -4.24 -8.74
CA LEU A 29 -7.59 -4.63 -9.60
C LEU A 29 -7.83 -5.97 -10.30
N ARG A 30 -8.64 -6.85 -9.69
CA ARG A 30 -9.03 -8.14 -10.27
C ARG A 30 -10.28 -8.06 -11.14
N SER A 31 -11.00 -6.94 -11.12
CA SER A 31 -12.25 -6.79 -11.86
C SER A 31 -12.04 -6.73 -13.38
N ASP A 32 -13.08 -7.08 -14.13
CA ASP A 32 -13.03 -7.13 -15.59
C ASP A 32 -13.19 -5.77 -16.27
N ASP A 33 -13.48 -4.71 -15.51
CA ASP A 33 -13.71 -3.36 -16.04
C ASP A 33 -12.44 -2.67 -16.56
N ASP A 34 -11.26 -3.16 -16.18
CA ASP A 34 -9.95 -2.68 -16.65
C ASP A 34 -9.72 -1.18 -16.42
N ILE A 35 -10.26 -0.63 -15.34
CA ILE A 35 -10.14 0.79 -15.02
C ILE A 35 -8.97 1.05 -14.08
N LEU A 36 -8.96 0.43 -12.89
CA LEU A 36 -7.88 0.57 -11.92
C LEU A 36 -6.69 -0.29 -12.37
N GLN A 37 -5.56 0.35 -12.62
CA GLN A 37 -4.37 -0.33 -13.18
C GLN A 37 -3.29 -0.59 -12.14
N VAL A 38 -3.03 0.38 -11.28
CA VAL A 38 -1.95 0.27 -10.30
C VAL A 38 -2.30 1.05 -9.03
N CYS A 39 -1.88 0.51 -7.90
CA CYS A 39 -1.91 1.21 -6.62
C CYS A 39 -0.51 1.17 -6.01
N ALA A 40 0.04 2.34 -5.71
CA ALA A 40 1.26 2.45 -4.93
C ALA A 40 0.91 2.24 -3.46
N GLY A 41 1.28 1.10 -2.93
CA GLY A 41 0.94 0.71 -1.56
C GLY A 41 1.89 1.31 -0.55
N GLN A 42 1.38 1.52 0.65
CA GLN A 42 2.15 1.79 1.85
C GLN A 42 1.98 0.61 2.79
N ASN A 43 2.98 0.36 3.64
CA ASN A 43 2.89 -0.70 4.64
C ASN A 43 2.64 -0.09 6.01
N PRO A 44 1.38 0.13 6.42
CA PRO A 44 1.08 0.79 7.69
C PRO A 44 1.52 -0.03 8.91
N TYR A 45 1.56 -1.35 8.80
CA TYR A 45 2.04 -2.21 9.88
C TYR A 45 3.50 -1.91 10.22
N TYR A 46 4.39 -2.00 9.23
CA TYR A 46 5.81 -1.71 9.46
C TYR A 46 6.07 -0.23 9.72
N SER A 47 5.28 0.63 9.11
CA SER A 47 5.35 2.07 9.37
C SER A 47 5.12 2.38 10.85
N GLY A 48 4.07 1.78 11.44
CA GLY A 48 3.80 1.90 12.88
C GLY A 48 4.88 1.26 13.74
N TYR A 49 5.29 0.04 13.40
CA TYR A 49 6.31 -0.70 14.12
C TYR A 49 7.63 0.09 14.20
N TYR A 50 8.14 0.52 13.06
CA TYR A 50 9.42 1.24 13.00
C TYR A 50 9.34 2.65 13.59
N SER A 51 8.16 3.28 13.55
CA SER A 51 7.96 4.58 14.22
C SER A 51 8.13 4.46 15.72
N VAL A 52 7.53 3.46 16.34
CA VAL A 52 7.69 3.19 17.78
C VAL A 52 9.13 2.82 18.11
N GLU A 53 9.77 1.99 17.30
CA GLU A 53 11.17 1.62 17.46
C GLU A 53 12.09 2.85 17.45
N GLN A 54 11.85 3.79 16.52
CA GLN A 54 12.64 5.03 16.47
C GLN A 54 12.43 5.92 17.68
N VAL A 55 11.20 6.03 18.18
CA VAL A 55 10.90 6.77 19.41
C VAL A 55 11.67 6.18 20.59
N ILE A 56 11.69 4.88 20.73
CA ILE A 56 12.46 4.19 21.78
C ILE A 56 13.95 4.49 21.65
N LYS A 57 14.49 4.45 20.45
CA LYS A 57 15.91 4.76 20.19
C LYS A 57 16.26 6.20 20.57
N VAL A 58 15.39 7.15 20.29
CA VAL A 58 15.58 8.56 20.69
C VAL A 58 15.56 8.71 22.21
N LEU A 59 14.59 8.10 22.86
CA LEU A 59 14.39 8.25 24.31
C LEU A 59 15.43 7.50 25.15
N MET A 60 15.87 6.35 24.71
CA MET A 60 16.73 5.45 25.50
C MET A 60 18.12 5.24 24.91
N GLY A 61 18.29 5.39 23.60
CA GLY A 61 19.53 5.08 22.89
C GLY A 61 20.38 6.27 22.45
N GLY A 62 19.94 7.49 22.69
CA GLY A 62 20.71 8.70 22.33
C GLY A 62 20.72 9.04 20.84
N TYR A 63 19.86 8.46 20.03
CA TYR A 63 19.71 8.82 18.62
C TYR A 63 19.06 10.20 18.49
N ASP A 64 19.54 11.02 17.54
CA ASP A 64 18.87 12.28 17.24
C ASP A 64 17.74 12.08 16.20
N SER A 65 16.88 13.10 16.07
CA SER A 65 15.72 13.03 15.17
C SER A 65 16.12 12.97 13.70
N GLN A 66 17.27 13.51 13.31
CA GLN A 66 17.76 13.47 11.93
C GLN A 66 18.22 12.07 11.55
N GLU A 67 18.90 11.36 12.44
CA GLU A 67 19.31 9.97 12.24
C GLU A 67 18.10 9.07 12.07
N CYS A 68 17.07 9.24 12.91
CA CYS A 68 15.82 8.50 12.82
C CYS A 68 15.09 8.79 11.51
N SER A 69 15.04 10.04 11.08
CA SER A 69 14.40 10.43 9.82
C SER A 69 15.04 9.78 8.61
N ARG A 70 16.38 9.74 8.57
CA ARG A 70 17.10 9.07 7.47
C ARG A 70 16.86 7.58 7.43
N TYR A 71 16.84 6.94 8.58
CA TYR A 71 16.57 5.52 8.70
C TYR A 71 15.15 5.17 8.25
N TYR A 72 14.16 5.92 8.75
CA TYR A 72 12.76 5.72 8.42
C TYR A 72 12.48 5.95 6.93
N GLY A 73 13.02 7.01 6.34
CA GLY A 73 12.86 7.29 4.92
C GLY A 73 13.35 6.14 4.04
N LYS A 74 14.49 5.54 4.40
CA LYS A 74 15.02 4.37 3.69
C LYS A 74 14.12 3.16 3.81
N LEU A 75 13.62 2.88 5.02
CA LEU A 75 12.75 1.74 5.28
C LEU A 75 11.39 1.85 4.56
N VAL A 76 10.78 3.02 4.59
CA VAL A 76 9.47 3.23 3.95
C VAL A 76 9.56 2.97 2.45
N VAL A 77 10.63 3.40 1.80
CA VAL A 77 10.84 3.14 0.37
C VAL A 77 10.99 1.64 0.09
N MET A 78 11.66 0.91 0.97
CA MET A 78 11.88 -0.53 0.79
C MET A 78 10.61 -1.37 1.05
N ASP A 79 9.75 -0.90 1.96
CA ASP A 79 8.57 -1.64 2.41
C ASP A 79 7.27 -1.21 1.70
N THR A 80 7.37 -0.46 0.62
CA THR A 80 6.21 -0.08 -0.18
C THR A 80 5.62 -1.30 -0.91
N LEU A 81 4.33 -1.52 -0.74
CA LEU A 81 3.59 -2.60 -1.39
C LEU A 81 2.85 -2.06 -2.61
N ASN A 82 3.36 -2.36 -3.79
CA ASN A 82 2.76 -1.93 -5.05
C ASN A 82 1.88 -3.05 -5.61
N LEU A 83 0.63 -2.72 -5.93
CA LEU A 83 -0.34 -3.64 -6.51
C LEU A 83 -0.56 -3.26 -7.98
N VAL A 84 -0.39 -4.21 -8.87
CA VAL A 84 -0.48 -4.01 -10.31
C VAL A 84 -1.50 -4.98 -10.90
N ARG A 85 -2.40 -4.47 -11.74
CA ARG A 85 -3.35 -5.30 -12.46
C ARG A 85 -2.63 -6.34 -13.33
N GLY A 86 -3.08 -7.59 -13.25
CA GLY A 86 -2.49 -8.70 -13.99
C GLY A 86 -1.34 -9.41 -13.27
N ASP A 87 -0.80 -8.84 -12.20
CA ASP A 87 0.22 -9.46 -11.37
C ASP A 87 -0.42 -10.29 -10.25
N GLU A 88 -1.02 -11.43 -10.60
CA GLU A 88 -1.74 -12.27 -9.64
C GLU A 88 -0.85 -12.79 -8.49
N VAL A 89 0.44 -12.99 -8.73
CA VAL A 89 1.38 -13.41 -7.69
C VAL A 89 1.53 -12.30 -6.63
N GLY A 90 1.72 -11.06 -7.06
CA GLY A 90 1.81 -9.91 -6.16
C GLY A 90 0.51 -9.62 -5.44
N LEU A 91 -0.63 -9.72 -6.13
CA LEU A 91 -1.95 -9.52 -5.54
C LEU A 91 -2.26 -10.58 -4.48
N GLN A 92 -1.90 -11.84 -4.74
CA GLN A 92 -2.10 -12.93 -3.78
C GLN A 92 -1.19 -12.77 -2.56
N LYS A 93 0.04 -12.36 -2.75
CA LYS A 93 0.96 -12.04 -1.64
C LYS A 93 0.39 -10.99 -0.70
N TYR A 94 -0.19 -9.93 -1.27
CA TYR A 94 -0.82 -8.88 -0.49
C TYR A 94 -2.03 -9.41 0.29
N GLU A 95 -2.89 -10.18 -0.36
CA GLU A 95 -4.06 -10.78 0.27
C GLU A 95 -3.65 -11.68 1.45
N ASP A 96 -2.67 -12.55 1.24
CA ASP A 96 -2.16 -13.44 2.28
C ASP A 96 -1.58 -12.65 3.46
N PHE A 97 -0.85 -11.59 3.18
CA PHE A 97 -0.30 -10.70 4.21
C PHE A 97 -1.41 -10.05 5.04
N MET A 98 -2.47 -9.56 4.39
CA MET A 98 -3.61 -8.95 5.09
C MET A 98 -4.37 -9.97 5.94
N LEU A 99 -4.55 -11.18 5.44
CA LEU A 99 -5.18 -12.26 6.20
C LEU A 99 -4.35 -12.67 7.42
N ASP A 100 -3.02 -12.75 7.28
CA ASP A 100 -2.12 -13.03 8.40
C ASP A 100 -2.18 -11.98 9.49
N LEU A 101 -2.46 -10.72 9.15
CA LEU A 101 -2.69 -9.65 10.11
C LEU A 101 -4.11 -9.65 10.71
N GLY A 102 -4.99 -10.56 10.25
CA GLY A 102 -6.38 -10.63 10.69
C GLY A 102 -7.29 -9.56 10.07
N ILE A 103 -6.87 -8.94 8.98
CA ILE A 103 -7.64 -7.92 8.27
C ILE A 103 -8.48 -8.59 7.18
N THR A 104 -9.79 -8.39 7.22
CA THR A 104 -10.74 -8.98 6.28
C THR A 104 -11.50 -7.95 5.43
N GLU A 105 -11.17 -6.68 5.58
CA GLU A 105 -11.81 -5.59 4.86
C GLU A 105 -10.81 -4.69 4.11
#